data_84dd2ba037bb77a1c590c1a53beff997
#
_entry.id   84dd2ba037bb77a1c590c1a53beff997
#
_cell.length_a   1.000
_cell.length_b   1.000
_cell.length_c   1.000
_cell.angle_alpha   90.00
_cell.angle_beta   90.00
_cell.angle_gamma   90.00
#
_symmetry.space_group_name_H-M   'P 1'
#
loop_
_entity.id
_entity.type
_entity.pdbx_description
1 polymer ?
#
loop_
_entity_poly.entity_id
_entity_poly.type
_entity_poly.pdbx_seq_one_letter_code
_entity_poly.pdbx_strand_id
1 'polypeptide(L)'
;RDKIRSKSKQIAGMQLGMALEGRLGIIIDSTARDVEKISSQAANLRSIGYDIHMVFVNTTLEVALERNRSRPRVLPDAVVINSHKQIQKNMGRLQRIFGHRNFLIVDNNKYGEDVNPMVHKKIRGMISRAPTSYQAVRWIHRELEKRKRK
;
A
#
# COMPACT_ATOMS: atom_id res chain seq x y z
N ARG A 1 -18.22 16.27 -11.77
CA ARG A 1 -17.52 15.24 -10.95
C ARG A 1 -16.36 14.58 -11.70
N ASP A 2 -16.52 14.20 -12.95
CA ASP A 2 -15.47 13.46 -13.70
C ASP A 2 -14.23 14.31 -14.02
N LYS A 3 -14.40 15.60 -14.33
CA LYS A 3 -13.27 16.54 -14.53
C LYS A 3 -12.39 16.68 -13.28
N ILE A 4 -13.01 16.79 -12.08
CA ILE A 4 -12.28 16.90 -10.80
C ILE A 4 -11.52 15.60 -10.53
N ARG A 5 -12.16 14.44 -10.77
CA ARG A 5 -11.57 13.13 -10.56
C ARG A 5 -10.39 12.86 -11.52
N SER A 6 -10.51 13.29 -12.77
CA SER A 6 -9.43 13.20 -13.74
C SER A 6 -8.24 14.05 -13.35
N LYS A 7 -8.46 15.32 -12.99
CA LYS A 7 -7.41 16.22 -12.52
C LYS A 7 -6.73 15.72 -11.24
N SER A 8 -7.49 15.18 -10.28
CA SER A 8 -6.95 14.59 -9.06
C SER A 8 -6.03 13.38 -9.35
N LYS A 9 -6.42 12.50 -10.29
CA LYS A 9 -5.57 11.37 -10.72
C LYS A 9 -4.30 11.85 -11.40
N GLN A 10 -4.38 12.89 -12.22
CA GLN A 10 -3.22 13.46 -12.89
C GLN A 10 -2.22 14.02 -11.88
N ILE A 11 -2.69 14.80 -10.90
CA ILE A 11 -1.84 15.36 -9.82
C ILE A 11 -1.18 14.23 -9.01
N ALA A 12 -1.95 13.21 -8.62
CA ALA A 12 -1.40 12.06 -7.90
C ALA A 12 -0.35 11.30 -8.72
N GLY A 13 -0.54 11.17 -10.04
CA GLY A 13 0.45 10.59 -10.94
C GLY A 13 1.75 11.41 -11.03
N MET A 14 1.63 12.73 -11.11
CA MET A 14 2.80 13.64 -11.10
C MET A 14 3.56 13.54 -9.78
N GLN A 15 2.86 13.57 -8.63
CA GLN A 15 3.48 13.43 -7.32
C GLN A 15 4.21 12.09 -7.16
N LEU A 16 3.59 11.01 -7.65
CA LEU A 16 4.24 9.70 -7.67
C LEU A 16 5.51 9.71 -8.53
N GLY A 17 5.48 10.32 -9.72
CA GLY A 17 6.66 10.48 -10.58
C GLY A 17 7.81 11.18 -9.86
N MET A 18 7.53 12.35 -9.25
CA MET A 18 8.52 13.10 -8.47
C MET A 18 9.10 12.28 -7.29
N ALA A 19 8.25 11.54 -6.58
CA ALA A 19 8.69 10.67 -5.48
C ALA A 19 9.60 9.54 -5.98
N LEU A 20 9.30 8.97 -7.15
CA LEU A 20 10.12 7.92 -7.78
C LEU A 20 11.48 8.46 -8.26
N GLU A 21 11.52 9.65 -8.85
CA GLU A 21 12.76 10.32 -9.25
C GLU A 21 13.66 10.61 -8.04
N GLY A 22 13.06 11.10 -6.94
CA GLY A 22 13.75 11.37 -5.68
C GLY A 22 14.06 10.13 -4.84
N ARG A 23 13.62 8.94 -5.25
CA ARG A 23 13.75 7.68 -4.46
C ARG A 23 13.18 7.80 -3.06
N LEU A 24 12.10 8.53 -2.90
CA LEU A 24 11.42 8.73 -1.61
C LEU A 24 10.62 7.49 -1.20
N GLY A 25 10.38 7.34 0.10
CA GLY A 25 9.42 6.37 0.60
C GLY A 25 8.00 6.70 0.11
N ILE A 26 7.25 5.67 -0.31
CA ILE A 26 5.93 5.85 -0.92
C ILE A 26 4.92 4.98 -0.17
N ILE A 27 3.79 5.58 0.16
CA ILE A 27 2.61 4.88 0.67
C ILE A 27 1.52 4.96 -0.39
N ILE A 28 1.03 3.81 -0.83
CA ILE A 28 -0.06 3.71 -1.82
C ILE A 28 -1.29 3.15 -1.12
N ASP A 29 -2.31 3.98 -0.93
CA ASP A 29 -3.60 3.54 -0.41
C ASP A 29 -4.46 2.94 -1.53
N SER A 30 -5.01 1.74 -1.27
CA SER A 30 -5.88 1.06 -2.21
C SER A 30 -6.85 0.11 -1.51
N THR A 31 -7.92 -0.28 -2.21
CA THR A 31 -8.95 -1.18 -1.69
C THR A 31 -8.62 -2.67 -1.82
N ALA A 32 -7.47 -3.04 -2.36
CA ALA A 32 -7.05 -4.43 -2.61
C ALA A 32 -8.03 -5.26 -3.52
N ARG A 33 -8.92 -4.60 -4.26
CA ARG A 33 -9.87 -5.26 -5.18
C ARG A 33 -9.23 -5.71 -6.48
N ASP A 34 -8.34 -4.91 -7.02
CA ASP A 34 -7.71 -5.12 -8.32
C ASP A 34 -6.29 -5.67 -8.12
N VAL A 35 -6.21 -7.00 -8.06
CA VAL A 35 -4.94 -7.70 -7.83
C VAL A 35 -3.98 -7.50 -9.00
N GLU A 36 -4.48 -7.45 -10.25
CA GLU A 36 -3.63 -7.30 -11.43
C GLU A 36 -2.94 -5.93 -11.42
N LYS A 37 -3.69 -4.89 -11.12
CA LYS A 37 -3.13 -3.54 -10.97
C LYS A 37 -2.07 -3.49 -9.86
N ILE A 38 -2.36 -4.08 -8.70
CA ILE A 38 -1.42 -4.12 -7.56
C ILE A 38 -0.18 -4.92 -7.94
N SER A 39 -0.34 -6.05 -8.62
CA SER A 39 0.76 -6.91 -9.07
C SER A 39 1.68 -6.17 -10.04
N SER A 40 1.12 -5.52 -11.05
CA SER A 40 1.86 -4.73 -12.03
C SER A 40 2.61 -3.56 -11.37
N GLN A 41 1.95 -2.87 -10.46
CA GLN A 41 2.54 -1.77 -9.70
C GLN A 41 3.69 -2.25 -8.81
N ALA A 42 3.51 -3.38 -8.12
CA ALA A 42 4.54 -4.02 -7.31
C ALA A 42 5.74 -4.46 -8.15
N ALA A 43 5.51 -5.07 -9.33
CA ALA A 43 6.56 -5.48 -10.24
C ALA A 43 7.37 -4.28 -10.76
N ASN A 44 6.68 -3.19 -11.16
CA ASN A 44 7.33 -1.96 -11.62
C ASN A 44 8.19 -1.33 -10.52
N LEU A 45 7.71 -1.25 -9.30
CA LEU A 45 8.48 -0.70 -8.18
C LEU A 45 9.71 -1.55 -7.86
N ARG A 46 9.57 -2.88 -7.87
CA ARG A 46 10.72 -3.79 -7.69
C ARG A 46 11.77 -3.63 -8.79
N SER A 47 11.35 -3.49 -10.05
CA SER A 47 12.28 -3.37 -11.17
C SER A 47 13.17 -2.14 -11.09
N ILE A 48 12.73 -1.09 -10.41
CA ILE A 48 13.52 0.12 -10.15
C ILE A 48 14.20 0.12 -8.77
N GLY A 49 14.08 -0.97 -8.00
CA GLY A 49 14.85 -1.19 -6.77
C GLY A 49 14.12 -0.93 -5.47
N TYR A 50 12.80 -0.73 -5.47
CA TYR A 50 12.05 -0.61 -4.22
C TYR A 50 11.84 -1.97 -3.55
N ASP A 51 12.04 -2.04 -2.26
CA ASP A 51 11.49 -3.09 -1.42
C ASP A 51 10.03 -2.73 -1.12
N ILE A 52 9.13 -3.68 -1.37
CA ILE A 52 7.70 -3.44 -1.25
C ILE A 52 7.10 -4.24 -0.10
N HIS A 53 6.20 -3.60 0.62
CA HIS A 53 5.47 -4.20 1.73
C HIS A 53 3.98 -3.95 1.56
N MET A 54 3.16 -4.84 2.09
CA MET A 54 1.72 -4.66 2.13
C MET A 54 1.22 -4.72 3.57
N VAL A 55 0.46 -3.71 3.94
CA VAL A 55 -0.34 -3.70 5.18
C VAL A 55 -1.79 -3.91 4.77
N PHE A 56 -2.31 -5.08 5.07
CA PHE A 56 -3.68 -5.47 4.76
C PHE A 56 -4.55 -5.26 6.00
N VAL A 57 -5.33 -4.20 5.98
CA VAL A 57 -6.26 -3.87 7.07
C VAL A 57 -7.55 -4.65 6.86
N ASN A 58 -7.79 -5.62 7.74
CA ASN A 58 -8.90 -6.55 7.65
C ASN A 58 -10.01 -6.20 8.65
N THR A 59 -11.26 -6.37 8.21
CA THR A 59 -12.46 -6.28 9.06
C THR A 59 -13.43 -7.40 8.69
N THR A 60 -14.32 -7.77 9.61
CA THR A 60 -15.47 -8.61 9.26
C THR A 60 -16.46 -7.85 8.39
N LEU A 61 -17.35 -8.58 7.72
CA LEU A 61 -18.38 -7.96 6.89
C LEU A 61 -19.34 -7.10 7.71
N GLU A 62 -19.69 -7.56 8.90
CA GLU A 62 -20.59 -6.86 9.83
C GLU A 62 -20.02 -5.50 10.20
N VAL A 63 -18.74 -5.45 10.61
CA VAL A 63 -18.03 -4.21 10.95
C VAL A 63 -17.91 -3.30 9.73
N ALA A 64 -17.66 -3.85 8.55
CA ALA A 64 -17.59 -3.06 7.31
C ALA A 64 -18.93 -2.41 6.96
N LEU A 65 -20.05 -3.13 7.13
CA LEU A 65 -21.41 -2.63 6.91
C LEU A 65 -21.79 -1.55 7.95
N GLU A 66 -21.52 -1.79 9.23
CA GLU A 66 -21.76 -0.83 10.30
C GLU A 66 -21.02 0.48 10.05
N ARG A 67 -19.72 0.40 9.75
CA ARG A 67 -18.90 1.57 9.43
C ARG A 67 -19.34 2.28 8.15
N ASN A 68 -19.84 1.54 7.15
CA ASN A 68 -20.40 2.14 5.96
C ASN A 68 -21.64 2.99 6.26
N ARG A 69 -22.52 2.50 7.13
CA ARG A 69 -23.77 3.19 7.54
C ARG A 69 -23.49 4.44 8.36
N SER A 70 -22.41 4.49 9.14
CA SER A 70 -22.01 5.65 9.96
C SER A 70 -21.26 6.74 9.19
N ARG A 71 -20.99 6.54 7.89
CA ARG A 71 -20.28 7.53 7.05
C ARG A 71 -21.23 8.60 6.50
N PRO A 72 -20.77 9.85 6.30
CA PRO A 72 -21.56 10.88 5.62
C PRO A 72 -21.99 10.46 4.19
N ARG A 73 -21.20 9.61 3.54
CA ARG A 73 -21.51 9.02 2.23
C ARG A 73 -21.65 7.51 2.37
N VAL A 74 -22.87 7.06 2.46
CA VAL A 74 -23.24 5.64 2.54
C VAL A 74 -23.26 5.03 1.14
N LEU A 75 -22.67 3.84 0.99
CA LEU A 75 -22.79 3.01 -0.20
C LEU A 75 -23.92 1.97 0.00
N PRO A 76 -24.59 1.52 -1.07
CA PRO A 76 -25.51 0.40 -0.98
C PRO A 76 -24.83 -0.84 -0.38
N ASP A 77 -25.50 -1.54 0.54
CA ASP A 77 -24.94 -2.70 1.23
C ASP A 77 -24.42 -3.77 0.24
N ALA A 78 -25.13 -4.01 -0.87
CA ALA A 78 -24.69 -4.93 -1.91
C ALA A 78 -23.31 -4.60 -2.48
N VAL A 79 -22.96 -3.30 -2.60
CA VAL A 79 -21.64 -2.85 -3.07
C VAL A 79 -20.56 -3.18 -2.03
N VAL A 80 -20.87 -2.99 -0.75
CA VAL A 80 -19.95 -3.30 0.35
C VAL A 80 -19.73 -4.80 0.44
N ILE A 81 -20.80 -5.60 0.41
CA ILE A 81 -20.75 -7.08 0.46
C ILE A 81 -19.89 -7.62 -0.68
N ASN A 82 -20.19 -7.23 -1.92
CA ASN A 82 -19.45 -7.70 -3.09
C ASN A 82 -17.98 -7.29 -3.03
N SER A 83 -17.69 -6.07 -2.59
CA SER A 83 -16.31 -5.58 -2.46
C SER A 83 -15.55 -6.36 -1.38
N HIS A 84 -16.16 -6.56 -0.21
CA HIS A 84 -15.58 -7.33 0.89
C HIS A 84 -15.27 -8.76 0.45
N LYS A 85 -16.25 -9.45 -0.14
CA LYS A 85 -16.10 -10.83 -0.65
C LYS A 85 -14.93 -10.94 -1.65
N GLN A 86 -14.83 -9.99 -2.58
CA GLN A 86 -13.75 -9.97 -3.56
C GLN A 86 -12.38 -9.71 -2.92
N ILE A 87 -12.29 -8.79 -1.96
CA ILE A 87 -11.06 -8.48 -1.22
C ILE A 87 -10.59 -9.70 -0.42
N GLN A 88 -11.48 -10.39 0.30
CA GLN A 88 -11.14 -11.60 1.03
C GLN A 88 -10.63 -12.71 0.09
N LYS A 89 -11.26 -12.89 -1.07
CA LYS A 89 -10.80 -13.85 -2.10
C LYS A 89 -9.40 -13.52 -2.61
N ASN A 90 -9.05 -12.25 -2.66
CA ASN A 90 -7.77 -11.77 -3.17
C ASN A 90 -6.62 -11.91 -2.17
N MET A 91 -6.90 -12.03 -0.88
CA MET A 91 -5.89 -11.99 0.19
C MET A 91 -4.75 -12.99 -0.03
N GLY A 92 -5.04 -14.26 -0.29
CA GLY A 92 -4.03 -15.29 -0.51
C GLY A 92 -3.15 -15.03 -1.74
N ARG A 93 -3.72 -14.42 -2.79
CA ARG A 93 -2.98 -14.04 -3.98
C ARG A 93 -2.05 -12.84 -3.71
N LEU A 94 -2.53 -11.86 -3.00
CA LEU A 94 -1.74 -10.71 -2.56
C LEU A 94 -0.60 -11.14 -1.65
N GLN A 95 -0.85 -12.06 -0.71
CA GLN A 95 0.18 -12.60 0.16
C GLN A 95 1.30 -13.30 -0.61
N ARG A 96 0.98 -14.02 -1.70
CA ARG A 96 2.00 -14.62 -2.59
C ARG A 96 2.81 -13.56 -3.35
N ILE A 97 2.18 -12.48 -3.82
CA ILE A 97 2.85 -11.39 -4.54
C ILE A 97 3.87 -10.67 -3.65
N PHE A 98 3.50 -10.37 -2.42
CA PHE A 98 4.37 -9.64 -1.48
C PHE A 98 5.31 -10.55 -0.69
N GLY A 99 4.92 -11.81 -0.47
CA GLY A 99 5.61 -12.77 0.39
C GLY A 99 5.29 -12.57 1.88
N HIS A 100 5.35 -13.64 2.66
CA HIS A 100 4.94 -13.64 4.07
C HIS A 100 5.65 -12.59 4.94
N ARG A 101 6.94 -12.35 4.68
CA ARG A 101 7.75 -11.38 5.45
C ARG A 101 7.38 -9.91 5.19
N ASN A 102 6.76 -9.65 4.04
CA ASN A 102 6.42 -8.31 3.57
C ASN A 102 4.90 -8.08 3.52
N PHE A 103 4.13 -9.00 4.10
CA PHE A 103 2.67 -8.94 4.14
C PHE A 103 2.21 -8.94 5.60
N LEU A 104 1.71 -7.81 6.08
CA LEU A 104 1.18 -7.65 7.43
C LEU A 104 -0.35 -7.60 7.37
N ILE A 105 -1.02 -8.51 8.08
CA ILE A 105 -2.46 -8.45 8.31
C ILE A 105 -2.69 -7.70 9.63
N VAL A 106 -3.53 -6.69 9.58
CA VAL A 106 -3.98 -5.91 10.74
C VAL A 106 -5.46 -6.17 10.95
N ASP A 107 -5.81 -6.71 12.11
CA ASP A 107 -7.22 -6.81 12.53
C ASP A 107 -7.70 -5.43 12.98
N ASN A 108 -8.74 -4.93 12.32
CA ASN A 108 -9.35 -3.63 12.61
C ASN A 108 -10.86 -3.79 12.92
N ASN A 109 -11.24 -4.85 13.65
CA ASN A 109 -12.63 -5.08 14.00
C ASN A 109 -13.09 -4.25 15.20
N LYS A 110 -12.19 -3.95 16.15
CA LYS A 110 -12.55 -3.24 17.37
C LYS A 110 -12.35 -1.73 17.20
N TYR A 111 -13.33 -0.95 17.65
CA TYR A 111 -13.22 0.50 17.79
C TYR A 111 -12.45 0.84 19.06
N GLY A 112 -11.49 1.76 18.97
CA GLY A 112 -10.83 2.32 20.16
C GLY A 112 -9.76 1.45 20.80
N GLU A 113 -9.56 0.21 20.39
CA GLU A 113 -8.35 -0.52 20.76
C GLU A 113 -7.16 0.05 19.99
N ASP A 114 -6.15 0.47 20.72
CA ASP A 114 -4.91 0.96 20.14
C ASP A 114 -4.09 -0.23 19.58
N VAL A 115 -4.47 -0.67 18.38
CA VAL A 115 -3.65 -1.65 17.60
C VAL A 115 -2.32 -1.04 17.16
N ASN A 116 -2.16 0.26 17.37
CA ASN A 116 -1.06 1.07 16.90
C ASN A 116 0.33 0.62 17.36
N PRO A 117 0.63 0.29 18.64
CA PRO A 117 2.00 0.00 19.07
C PRO A 117 2.60 -1.21 18.36
N MET A 118 1.81 -2.29 18.22
CA MET A 118 2.28 -3.51 17.55
C MET A 118 2.42 -3.32 16.04
N VAL A 119 1.44 -2.67 15.40
CA VAL A 119 1.46 -2.35 13.98
C VAL A 119 2.62 -1.41 13.67
N HIS A 120 2.78 -0.33 14.45
CA HIS A 120 3.88 0.60 14.33
C HIS A 120 5.25 -0.09 14.47
N LYS A 121 5.44 -0.97 15.47
CA LYS A 121 6.68 -1.73 15.63
C LYS A 121 6.98 -2.61 14.42
N LYS A 122 5.97 -3.30 13.87
CA LYS A 122 6.13 -4.16 12.70
C LYS A 122 6.45 -3.36 11.44
N ILE A 123 5.73 -2.26 11.19
CA ILE A 123 5.99 -1.38 10.04
C ILE A 123 7.39 -0.77 10.16
N ARG A 124 7.76 -0.26 11.33
CA ARG A 124 9.11 0.27 11.58
C ARG A 124 10.18 -0.78 11.28
N GLY A 125 9.99 -2.03 11.70
CA GLY A 125 10.90 -3.14 11.39
C GLY A 125 11.00 -3.44 9.88
N MET A 126 9.93 -3.21 9.11
CA MET A 126 9.96 -3.37 7.65
C MET A 126 10.76 -2.25 6.98
N ILE A 127 10.47 -0.98 7.31
CA ILE A 127 11.04 0.19 6.62
C ILE A 127 12.46 0.56 7.09
N SER A 128 12.91 0.06 8.25
CA SER A 128 14.26 0.32 8.77
C SER A 128 15.34 -0.59 8.17
N ARG A 129 14.95 -1.55 7.34
CA ARG A 129 15.91 -2.44 6.67
C ARG A 129 16.58 -1.70 5.51
N ALA A 130 17.89 -1.85 5.41
CA ALA A 130 18.60 -1.35 4.22
C ALA A 130 18.10 -2.07 2.97
N PRO A 131 17.92 -1.37 1.85
CA PRO A 131 17.55 -1.98 0.60
C PRO A 131 18.59 -3.01 0.15
N THR A 132 18.13 -4.19 -0.29
CA THR A 132 19.00 -5.31 -0.68
C THR A 132 19.03 -5.57 -2.17
N SER A 133 18.11 -4.97 -2.94
CA SER A 133 18.09 -5.15 -4.39
C SER A 133 19.33 -4.56 -5.06
N TYR A 134 19.86 -5.22 -6.08
CA TYR A 134 21.02 -4.76 -6.84
C TYR A 134 20.82 -3.31 -7.36
N GLN A 135 19.64 -3.00 -7.87
CA GLN A 135 19.29 -1.69 -8.40
C GLN A 135 19.35 -0.59 -7.34
N ALA A 136 18.83 -0.88 -6.13
CA ALA A 136 18.87 0.07 -5.02
C ALA A 136 20.30 0.30 -4.52
N VAL A 137 21.04 -0.76 -4.30
CA VAL A 137 22.44 -0.69 -3.84
C VAL A 137 23.30 0.10 -4.85
N ARG A 138 23.17 -0.21 -6.13
CA ARG A 138 23.89 0.51 -7.19
C ARG A 138 23.52 2.00 -7.26
N TRP A 139 22.25 2.34 -7.08
CA TRP A 139 21.81 3.74 -7.04
C TRP A 139 22.40 4.47 -5.83
N ILE A 140 22.35 3.88 -4.64
CA ILE A 140 22.92 4.45 -3.40
C ILE A 140 24.41 4.70 -3.58
N HIS A 141 25.16 3.75 -4.09
CA HIS A 141 26.60 3.93 -4.35
C HIS A 141 26.88 5.11 -5.28
N ARG A 142 26.13 5.24 -6.38
CA ARG A 142 26.29 6.37 -7.30
C ARG A 142 26.01 7.72 -6.62
N GLU A 143 24.99 7.82 -5.79
CA GLU A 143 24.66 9.06 -5.11
C GLU A 143 25.72 9.41 -4.04
N LEU A 144 26.25 8.43 -3.33
CA LEU A 144 27.35 8.66 -2.39
C LEU A 144 28.63 9.15 -3.10
N GLU A 145 28.99 8.57 -4.24
CA GLU A 145 30.13 9.02 -5.04
C GLU A 145 29.96 10.46 -5.57
N LYS A 146 28.76 10.84 -6.01
CA LYS A 146 28.46 12.21 -6.42
C LYS A 146 28.67 13.22 -5.27
N ARG A 147 28.30 12.82 -4.03
CA ARG A 147 28.46 13.68 -2.85
C ARG A 147 29.93 13.88 -2.43
N LYS A 148 30.78 12.89 -2.62
CA LYS A 148 32.20 12.97 -2.34
C LYS A 148 32.96 13.94 -3.28
N ARG A 149 32.38 14.17 -4.48
CA ARG A 149 33.01 15.04 -5.50
C ARG A 149 32.58 16.50 -5.41
N LYS A 150 31.65 16.82 -4.53
CA LYS A 150 31.24 18.18 -4.18
C LYS A 150 31.94 18.67 -2.92
#